data_df5c237826b0aa51cf9b7062a1a9e5f1
#
_entry.id   df5c237826b0aa51cf9b7062a1a9e5f1
#
_cell.length_a   1.000
_cell.length_b   1.000
_cell.length_c   1.000
_cell.angle_alpha   90.00
_cell.angle_beta   90.00
_cell.angle_gamma   90.00
#
_symmetry.space_group_name_H-M   'P 1'
#
loop_
_entity.id
_entity.type
_entity.pdbx_description
1 polymer ?
#
loop_
_entity_poly.entity_id
_entity_poly.type
_entity_poly.pdbx_seq_one_letter_code
_entity_poly.pdbx_strand_id
1 'polypeptide(L)'
;MPYEGLRFSMFIILPSEVDGIDDVVDKLDSNTLKNDVWHMDEYIIHVAIPTFKFDTSINLNNITKSLGITEIFESTTNFPLLSRGNEEGKLKVSNIIQKSGIVVDEKGIINHLIPEEQKVSGCRPKEFIANHPFVFFIEDDTTGAKILAGRVSNPEY
;
A
#
# COMPACT_ATOMS: atom_id res chain seq x y z
N MET A 1 8.99 -8.05 1.64
CA MET A 1 9.23 -8.79 0.39
C MET A 1 9.71 -7.81 -0.66
N PRO A 2 11.00 -7.81 -1.02
CA PRO A 2 11.51 -6.92 -2.05
C PRO A 2 11.04 -7.36 -3.45
N TYR A 3 10.82 -6.38 -4.31
CA TYR A 3 10.61 -6.61 -5.74
C TYR A 3 11.95 -6.75 -6.49
N GLU A 4 11.88 -7.23 -7.72
CA GLU A 4 13.04 -7.25 -8.62
C GLU A 4 13.65 -5.85 -8.75
N GLY A 5 14.98 -5.75 -8.67
CA GLY A 5 15.71 -4.48 -8.68
C GLY A 5 15.87 -3.84 -7.29
N LEU A 6 15.32 -4.43 -6.22
CA LEU A 6 15.55 -4.04 -4.82
C LEU A 6 15.27 -2.56 -4.50
N ARG A 7 14.43 -1.91 -5.30
CA ARG A 7 14.02 -0.53 -5.08
C ARG A 7 12.69 -0.42 -4.35
N PHE A 8 11.82 -1.38 -4.55
CA PHE A 8 10.50 -1.41 -3.95
C PHE A 8 10.33 -2.66 -3.10
N SER A 9 9.63 -2.53 -2.02
CA SER A 9 9.24 -3.65 -1.15
C SER A 9 7.75 -3.65 -0.89
N MET A 10 7.15 -4.84 -0.90
CA MET A 10 5.80 -5.05 -0.40
C MET A 10 5.86 -5.49 1.05
N PHE A 11 5.12 -4.82 1.89
CA PHE A 11 4.90 -5.16 3.28
C PHE A 11 3.48 -5.67 3.46
N ILE A 12 3.32 -6.72 4.25
CA ILE A 12 2.02 -7.30 4.57
C ILE A 12 1.88 -7.34 6.09
N ILE A 13 0.78 -6.80 6.57
CA ILE A 13 0.41 -6.80 7.98
C ILE A 13 -0.78 -7.73 8.13
N LEU A 14 -0.54 -8.89 8.74
CA LEU A 14 -1.55 -9.88 9.02
C LEU A 14 -1.94 -9.74 10.50
N PRO A 15 -3.21 -9.42 10.83
CA PRO A 15 -3.67 -9.39 12.21
C PRO A 15 -3.51 -10.75 12.88
N SER A 16 -3.34 -10.78 14.18
CA SER A 16 -3.33 -12.05 14.94
C SER A 16 -4.70 -12.71 14.99
N GLU A 17 -5.75 -11.90 14.97
CA GLU A 17 -7.14 -12.34 14.99
C GLU A 17 -7.77 -12.19 13.60
N VAL A 18 -8.62 -13.14 13.24
CA VAL A 18 -9.29 -13.16 11.92
C VAL A 18 -10.07 -11.87 11.63
N ASP A 19 -10.71 -11.30 12.67
CA ASP A 19 -11.53 -10.09 12.59
C ASP A 19 -10.74 -8.81 12.95
N GLY A 20 -9.42 -8.92 13.16
CA GLY A 20 -8.58 -7.83 13.68
C GLY A 20 -8.17 -6.76 12.68
N ILE A 21 -8.63 -6.82 11.43
CA ILE A 21 -8.17 -5.92 10.37
C ILE A 21 -8.52 -4.44 10.63
N ASP A 22 -9.71 -4.16 11.16
CA ASP A 22 -10.14 -2.78 11.43
C ASP A 22 -9.32 -2.17 12.56
N ASP A 23 -9.00 -2.93 13.59
CA ASP A 23 -8.10 -2.51 14.67
C ASP A 23 -6.68 -2.19 14.17
N VAL A 24 -6.20 -2.97 13.20
CA VAL A 24 -4.90 -2.71 12.56
C VAL A 24 -4.97 -1.41 11.78
N VAL A 25 -6.00 -1.22 10.95
CA VAL A 25 -6.17 0.00 10.14
C VAL A 25 -6.25 1.25 11.01
N ASP A 26 -7.01 1.21 12.11
CA ASP A 26 -7.17 2.33 13.03
C ASP A 26 -5.86 2.73 13.76
N LYS A 27 -4.96 1.77 13.95
CA LYS A 27 -3.64 1.97 14.59
C LYS A 27 -2.52 2.31 13.60
N LEU A 28 -2.79 2.21 12.30
CA LEU A 28 -1.78 2.49 11.28
C LEU A 28 -1.50 3.99 11.20
N ASP A 29 -0.30 4.36 11.59
CA ASP A 29 0.26 5.68 11.33
C ASP A 29 1.68 5.57 10.74
N SER A 30 2.17 6.68 10.17
CA SER A 30 3.47 6.70 9.48
C SER A 30 4.64 6.42 10.41
N ASN A 31 4.55 6.77 11.70
CA ASN A 31 5.63 6.58 12.65
C ASN A 31 5.67 5.13 13.13
N THR A 32 4.50 4.55 13.42
CA THR A 32 4.37 3.14 13.79
C THR A 32 4.91 2.25 12.69
N LEU A 33 4.49 2.48 11.44
CA LEU A 33 4.99 1.71 10.29
C LEU A 33 6.50 1.80 10.11
N LYS A 34 7.09 2.99 10.27
CA LYS A 34 8.54 3.15 10.18
C LYS A 34 9.27 2.41 11.28
N ASN A 35 8.77 2.50 12.50
CA ASN A 35 9.37 1.80 13.63
C ASN A 35 9.29 0.28 13.47
N ASP A 36 8.15 -0.23 13.03
CA ASP A 36 7.96 -1.66 12.82
C ASP A 36 8.89 -2.19 11.74
N VAL A 37 8.97 -1.50 10.60
CA VAL A 37 9.89 -1.87 9.51
C VAL A 37 11.36 -1.82 9.96
N TRP A 38 11.74 -0.81 10.76
CA TRP A 38 13.10 -0.68 11.25
C TRP A 38 13.53 -1.77 12.23
N HIS A 39 12.57 -2.37 12.96
CA HIS A 39 12.83 -3.44 13.93
C HIS A 39 12.58 -4.84 13.37
N MET A 40 12.33 -4.97 12.07
CA MET A 40 12.18 -6.27 11.43
C MET A 40 13.52 -6.99 11.33
N ASP A 41 13.52 -8.25 11.75
CA ASP A 41 14.64 -9.16 11.52
C ASP A 41 14.39 -9.98 10.25
N GLU A 42 15.45 -10.36 9.57
CA GLU A 42 15.38 -11.28 8.44
C GLU A 42 15.29 -12.73 8.90
N TYR A 43 14.27 -13.43 8.41
CA TYR A 43 14.07 -14.85 8.66
C TYR A 43 13.77 -15.60 7.37
N ILE A 44 14.26 -16.83 7.29
CA ILE A 44 13.80 -17.77 6.27
C ILE A 44 12.50 -18.38 6.79
N ILE A 45 11.39 -18.10 6.10
CA ILE A 45 10.06 -18.56 6.49
C ILE A 45 9.31 -19.12 5.28
N HIS A 46 8.36 -20.00 5.54
CA HIS A 46 7.37 -20.37 4.54
C HIS A 46 6.32 -19.26 4.43
N VAL A 47 6.16 -18.72 3.22
CA VAL A 47 5.20 -17.64 2.93
C VAL A 47 4.13 -18.18 2.00
N ALA A 48 2.86 -18.05 2.41
CA ALA A 48 1.70 -18.31 1.57
C ALA A 48 0.82 -17.05 1.54
N ILE A 49 0.70 -16.46 0.36
CA ILE A 49 -0.12 -15.27 0.11
C ILE A 49 -1.02 -15.60 -1.07
N PRO A 50 -2.34 -15.33 -0.99
CA PRO A 50 -3.24 -15.54 -2.10
C PRO A 50 -2.89 -14.62 -3.27
N THR A 51 -3.17 -15.05 -4.48
CA THR A 51 -3.18 -14.14 -5.62
C THR A 51 -4.38 -13.21 -5.50
N PHE A 52 -4.21 -11.94 -5.83
CA PHE A 52 -5.33 -11.01 -5.82
C PHE A 52 -5.19 -9.95 -6.91
N LYS A 53 -6.35 -9.50 -7.37
CA LYS A 53 -6.45 -8.43 -8.35
C LYS A 53 -7.62 -7.55 -7.98
N PHE A 54 -7.39 -6.23 -7.96
CA PHE A 54 -8.47 -5.27 -7.86
C PHE A 54 -8.12 -3.95 -8.50
N ASP A 55 -9.18 -3.25 -8.89
CA ASP A 55 -9.17 -1.89 -9.40
C ASP A 55 -10.05 -1.03 -8.52
N THR A 56 -9.61 0.17 -8.24
CA THR A 56 -10.32 1.13 -7.40
C THR A 56 -10.39 2.48 -8.10
N SER A 57 -11.53 3.16 -7.94
CA SER A 57 -11.71 4.54 -8.38
C SER A 57 -12.28 5.37 -7.23
N ILE A 58 -11.50 6.34 -6.77
CA ILE A 58 -11.83 7.18 -5.60
C ILE A 58 -11.93 8.63 -6.04
N ASN A 59 -13.01 9.31 -5.60
CA ASN A 59 -13.10 10.76 -5.69
C ASN A 59 -12.41 11.38 -4.47
N LEU A 60 -11.34 12.12 -4.72
CA LEU A 60 -10.49 12.69 -3.69
C LEU A 60 -10.92 14.08 -3.22
N ASN A 61 -12.02 14.66 -3.73
CA ASN A 61 -12.43 16.03 -3.39
C ASN A 61 -12.56 16.24 -1.88
N ASN A 62 -13.27 15.34 -1.18
CA ASN A 62 -13.47 15.48 0.26
C ASN A 62 -12.18 15.26 1.03
N ILE A 63 -11.38 14.30 0.62
CA ILE A 63 -10.07 14.01 1.23
C ILE A 63 -9.14 15.21 1.06
N THR A 64 -9.06 15.78 -0.15
CA THR A 64 -8.25 16.97 -0.43
C THR A 64 -8.67 18.16 0.42
N LYS A 65 -9.99 18.38 0.57
CA LYS A 65 -10.53 19.43 1.43
C LYS A 65 -10.21 19.21 2.91
N SER A 66 -10.32 17.98 3.41
CA SER A 66 -10.00 17.67 4.81
C SER A 66 -8.50 17.83 5.12
N LEU A 67 -7.64 17.74 4.12
CA LEU A 67 -6.21 18.05 4.22
C LEU A 67 -5.91 19.57 4.14
N GLY A 68 -6.94 20.42 4.08
CA GLY A 68 -6.80 21.89 4.07
C GLY A 68 -6.65 22.50 2.67
N ILE A 69 -6.70 21.70 1.61
CA ILE A 69 -6.62 22.20 0.24
C ILE A 69 -8.05 22.48 -0.26
N THR A 70 -8.58 23.64 0.05
CA THR A 70 -9.97 24.04 -0.28
C THR A 70 -10.05 25.02 -1.44
N GLU A 71 -9.10 25.93 -1.56
CA GLU A 71 -9.11 27.02 -2.52
C GLU A 71 -9.29 26.58 -3.97
N ILE A 72 -8.64 25.49 -4.39
CA ILE A 72 -8.69 25.01 -5.77
C ILE A 72 -10.11 24.65 -6.26
N PHE A 73 -11.05 24.44 -5.34
CA PHE A 73 -12.46 24.14 -5.64
C PHE A 73 -13.36 25.36 -5.65
N GLU A 74 -12.86 26.54 -5.23
CA GLU A 74 -13.64 27.75 -5.14
C GLU A 74 -13.69 28.50 -6.48
N SER A 75 -14.79 29.21 -6.70
CA SER A 75 -14.96 30.01 -7.93
C SER A 75 -14.06 31.24 -7.98
N THR A 76 -13.45 31.60 -6.85
CA THR A 76 -12.52 32.72 -6.70
C THR A 76 -11.06 32.34 -6.96
N THR A 77 -10.81 31.06 -7.24
CA THR A 77 -9.45 30.56 -7.46
C THR A 77 -8.84 31.20 -8.70
N ASN A 78 -7.60 31.66 -8.56
CA ASN A 78 -6.82 32.22 -9.65
C ASN A 78 -5.75 31.20 -10.07
N PHE A 79 -5.83 30.74 -11.33
CA PHE A 79 -4.83 29.89 -11.96
C PHE A 79 -4.10 30.68 -13.08
N PRO A 80 -3.21 31.64 -12.73
CA PRO A 80 -2.65 32.60 -13.70
C PRO A 80 -1.84 31.95 -14.82
N LEU A 81 -1.31 30.75 -14.59
CA LEU A 81 -0.54 29.97 -15.56
C LEU A 81 -1.42 29.15 -16.52
N LEU A 82 -2.67 28.88 -16.11
CA LEU A 82 -3.63 28.07 -16.90
C LEU A 82 -4.64 28.93 -17.63
N SER A 83 -4.90 30.12 -17.15
CA SER A 83 -5.86 31.07 -17.76
C SER A 83 -5.12 32.24 -18.41
N ARG A 84 -5.32 32.43 -19.71
CA ARG A 84 -4.89 33.64 -20.44
C ARG A 84 -6.06 34.60 -20.55
N GLY A 85 -5.97 35.76 -19.89
CA GLY A 85 -6.95 36.85 -20.06
C GLY A 85 -7.95 37.00 -18.92
N ASN A 86 -8.96 37.86 -19.12
CA ASN A 86 -9.94 38.36 -18.14
C ASN A 86 -10.94 37.28 -17.60
N GLU A 87 -10.52 36.03 -17.47
CA GLU A 87 -11.34 34.96 -16.95
C GLU A 87 -11.04 34.68 -15.48
N GLU A 88 -10.67 35.70 -14.72
CA GLU A 88 -10.46 35.59 -13.28
C GLU A 88 -11.69 35.01 -12.61
N GLY A 89 -11.48 34.01 -11.78
CA GLY A 89 -12.54 33.35 -10.98
C GLY A 89 -13.43 32.34 -11.71
N LYS A 90 -13.13 32.03 -13.00
CA LYS A 90 -13.94 31.02 -13.72
C LYS A 90 -13.36 29.62 -13.74
N LEU A 91 -12.05 29.47 -13.54
CA LEU A 91 -11.38 28.18 -13.56
C LEU A 91 -11.29 27.64 -12.14
N LYS A 92 -11.82 26.43 -11.94
CA LYS A 92 -11.72 25.71 -10.68
C LYS A 92 -11.59 24.21 -10.94
N VAL A 93 -11.07 23.46 -9.96
CA VAL A 93 -11.07 22.01 -10.00
C VAL A 93 -12.46 21.51 -9.67
N SER A 94 -13.08 20.78 -10.59
CA SER A 94 -14.39 20.16 -10.35
C SER A 94 -14.27 18.84 -9.62
N ASN A 95 -13.38 17.97 -10.09
CA ASN A 95 -13.17 16.64 -9.51
C ASN A 95 -11.69 16.25 -9.59
N ILE A 96 -11.24 15.56 -8.55
CA ILE A 96 -9.98 14.85 -8.52
C ILE A 96 -10.34 13.36 -8.38
N ILE A 97 -10.08 12.58 -9.42
CA ILE A 97 -10.40 11.16 -9.45
C ILE A 97 -9.09 10.40 -9.56
N GLN A 98 -8.83 9.53 -8.60
CA GLN A 98 -7.72 8.60 -8.63
C GLN A 98 -8.22 7.21 -9.01
N LYS A 99 -7.59 6.61 -10.02
CA LYS A 99 -7.78 5.20 -10.36
C LYS A 99 -6.50 4.46 -10.04
N SER A 100 -6.63 3.38 -9.30
CA SER A 100 -5.50 2.54 -8.90
C SER A 100 -5.88 1.09 -9.15
N GLY A 101 -4.92 0.31 -9.64
CA GLY A 101 -5.08 -1.12 -9.83
C GLY A 101 -3.83 -1.86 -9.39
N ILE A 102 -4.01 -3.07 -8.90
CA ILE A 102 -2.93 -3.97 -8.55
C ILE A 102 -3.28 -5.39 -8.97
N VAL A 103 -2.27 -6.09 -9.45
CA VAL A 103 -2.29 -7.53 -9.69
C VAL A 103 -1.12 -8.12 -8.93
N VAL A 104 -1.39 -9.02 -8.01
CA VAL A 104 -0.39 -9.80 -7.31
C VAL A 104 -0.57 -11.24 -7.74
N ASP A 105 0.42 -11.75 -8.44
CA ASP A 105 0.46 -13.11 -8.95
C ASP A 105 1.82 -13.76 -8.66
N GLU A 106 1.94 -15.02 -8.96
CA GLU A 106 3.16 -15.82 -8.73
C GLU A 106 4.39 -15.32 -9.51
N LYS A 107 4.20 -14.50 -10.54
CA LYS A 107 5.29 -13.98 -11.37
C LYS A 107 5.95 -12.73 -10.76
N GLY A 108 5.25 -12.04 -9.87
CA GLY A 108 5.73 -10.82 -9.23
C GLY A 108 6.59 -11.05 -7.99
N ILE A 109 6.70 -12.27 -7.49
CA ILE A 109 7.54 -12.62 -6.34
C ILE A 109 8.81 -13.26 -6.90
N ILE A 110 9.96 -12.65 -6.61
CA ILE A 110 11.26 -13.30 -6.86
C ILE A 110 11.27 -14.57 -6.01
N ASN A 111 11.10 -15.69 -6.67
CA ASN A 111 11.39 -16.99 -6.04
C ASN A 111 12.90 -17.05 -5.79
N HIS A 112 13.31 -16.58 -4.63
CA HIS A 112 14.57 -17.06 -4.09
C HIS A 112 14.39 -18.55 -3.84
N LEU A 113 14.80 -19.34 -4.83
CA LEU A 113 14.97 -20.77 -4.67
C LEU A 113 15.94 -20.96 -3.51
N ILE A 114 15.40 -21.22 -2.34
CA ILE A 114 16.20 -21.66 -1.18
C ILE A 114 16.73 -23.02 -1.59
N PRO A 115 18.05 -23.21 -1.70
CA PRO A 115 18.60 -24.52 -1.97
C PRO A 115 18.04 -25.50 -0.90
N GLU A 116 17.58 -26.65 -1.35
CA GLU A 116 16.97 -27.68 -0.50
C GLU A 116 17.88 -28.15 0.66
N GLU A 117 19.15 -27.78 0.60
CA GLU A 117 20.20 -28.16 1.55
C GLU A 117 20.20 -27.41 2.88
N GLN A 118 19.37 -26.38 3.09
CA GLN A 118 19.26 -25.66 4.36
C GLN A 118 18.09 -26.14 5.23
N LYS A 119 17.70 -27.39 5.17
CA LYS A 119 16.87 -28.02 6.20
C LYS A 119 17.70 -28.16 7.47
N VAL A 120 17.74 -27.12 8.28
CA VAL A 120 18.26 -27.20 9.65
C VAL A 120 17.37 -28.20 10.40
N SER A 121 17.93 -29.39 10.63
CA SER A 121 17.30 -30.48 11.35
C SER A 121 16.90 -30.01 12.76
N GLY A 122 15.60 -29.94 13.05
CA GLY A 122 15.09 -29.78 14.41
C GLY A 122 14.26 -28.52 14.71
N CYS A 123 14.22 -27.51 13.88
CA CYS A 123 13.28 -26.37 14.03
C CYS A 123 12.17 -26.43 13.00
N ARG A 124 10.91 -26.34 13.42
CA ARG A 124 9.81 -26.05 12.48
C ARG A 124 10.08 -24.69 11.87
N PRO A 125 10.11 -24.55 10.52
CA PRO A 125 10.24 -23.24 9.92
C PRO A 125 9.07 -22.37 10.38
N LYS A 126 9.33 -21.09 10.67
CA LYS A 126 8.26 -20.13 10.89
C LYS A 126 7.44 -20.04 9.61
N GLU A 127 6.14 -19.92 9.74
CA GLU A 127 5.20 -19.82 8.62
C GLU A 127 4.48 -18.48 8.67
N PHE A 128 4.28 -17.88 7.50
CA PHE A 128 3.44 -16.71 7.31
C PHE A 128 2.38 -17.06 6.28
N ILE A 129 1.14 -17.27 6.74
CA ILE A 129 0.02 -17.70 5.88
C ILE A 129 -1.06 -16.64 5.96
N ALA A 130 -1.22 -15.86 4.88
CA ALA A 130 -2.20 -14.78 4.78
C ALA A 130 -3.60 -15.32 4.40
N ASN A 131 -4.20 -16.13 5.27
CA ASN A 131 -5.48 -16.83 5.06
C ASN A 131 -6.72 -16.10 5.61
N HIS A 132 -6.56 -14.90 6.13
CA HIS A 132 -7.63 -14.04 6.61
C HIS A 132 -7.33 -12.58 6.24
N PRO A 133 -8.25 -11.63 6.47
CA PRO A 133 -8.07 -10.24 6.03
C PRO A 133 -6.75 -9.62 6.47
N PHE A 134 -6.05 -8.98 5.54
CA PHE A 134 -4.76 -8.34 5.78
C PHE A 134 -4.63 -6.98 5.10
N VAL A 135 -3.68 -6.18 5.58
CA VAL A 135 -3.27 -4.92 4.97
C VAL A 135 -1.96 -5.11 4.25
N PHE A 136 -1.78 -4.44 3.12
CA PHE A 136 -0.50 -4.38 2.45
C PHE A 136 -0.16 -2.95 2.05
N PHE A 137 1.12 -2.67 1.90
CA PHE A 137 1.61 -1.46 1.26
C PHE A 137 2.89 -1.73 0.48
N ILE A 138 3.11 -0.91 -0.54
CA ILE A 138 4.33 -0.92 -1.35
C ILE A 138 5.08 0.37 -1.06
N GLU A 139 6.36 0.25 -0.75
CA GLU A 139 7.24 1.36 -0.41
C GLU A 139 8.41 1.43 -1.38
N ASP A 140 8.82 2.64 -1.71
CA ASP A 140 10.11 2.92 -2.34
C ASP A 140 11.18 2.93 -1.23
N ASP A 141 12.03 1.90 -1.20
CA ASP A 141 13.03 1.70 -0.15
C ASP A 141 14.09 2.81 -0.10
N THR A 142 14.23 3.57 -1.21
CA THR A 142 15.17 4.69 -1.26
C THR A 142 14.63 5.94 -0.56
N THR A 143 13.35 6.21 -0.70
CA THR A 143 12.72 7.45 -0.23
C THR A 143 11.82 7.25 1.00
N GLY A 144 11.42 6.01 1.28
CA GLY A 144 10.42 5.68 2.29
C GLY A 144 8.99 6.09 1.89
N ALA A 145 8.78 6.45 0.62
CA ALA A 145 7.46 6.85 0.13
C ALA A 145 6.55 5.64 -0.07
N LYS A 146 5.34 5.71 0.46
CA LYS A 146 4.30 4.71 0.22
C LYS A 146 3.67 4.95 -1.15
N ILE A 147 3.88 4.00 -2.07
CA ILE A 147 3.40 4.10 -3.46
C ILE A 147 1.96 3.64 -3.58
N LEU A 148 1.63 2.57 -2.87
CA LEU A 148 0.31 1.97 -2.85
C LEU A 148 0.05 1.35 -1.49
N ALA A 149 -1.18 1.46 -1.02
CA ALA A 149 -1.66 0.75 0.16
C ALA A 149 -3.07 0.22 -0.10
N GLY A 150 -3.39 -0.90 0.51
CA GLY A 150 -4.70 -1.50 0.39
C GLY A 150 -4.96 -2.56 1.45
N ARG A 151 -6.22 -3.00 1.51
CA ARG A 151 -6.62 -4.15 2.34
C ARG A 151 -7.25 -5.23 1.48
N VAL A 152 -6.95 -6.45 1.78
CA VAL A 152 -7.60 -7.63 1.22
C VAL A 152 -8.55 -8.16 2.29
N SER A 153 -9.86 -8.05 2.03
CA SER A 153 -10.90 -8.40 3.02
C SER A 153 -11.36 -9.86 2.90
N ASN A 154 -11.15 -10.47 1.75
CA ASN A 154 -11.50 -11.87 1.50
C ASN A 154 -10.39 -12.53 0.68
N PRO A 155 -9.32 -13.00 1.32
CA PRO A 155 -8.28 -13.75 0.63
C PRO A 155 -8.80 -15.14 0.23
N GLU A 156 -8.83 -15.41 -1.07
CA GLU A 156 -9.16 -16.74 -1.62
C GLU A 156 -7.89 -17.37 -2.21
N TYR A 157 -7.69 -18.67 -1.93
CA TYR A 157 -6.59 -19.49 -2.45
C TYR A 157 -7.02 -20.30 -3.66
#